data_1463d27c78ad3ad1188f772d05fe72ad
#
_entry.id   1463d27c78ad3ad1188f772d05fe72ad
#
_cell.length_a   1.000
_cell.length_b   1.000
_cell.length_c   1.000
_cell.angle_alpha   90.00
_cell.angle_beta   90.00
_cell.angle_gamma   90.00
#
_symmetry.space_group_name_H-M   'P 1'
#
loop_
_entity.id
_entity.type
_entity.pdbx_description
1 polymer ?
#
loop_
_entity_poly.entity_id
_entity_poly.type
_entity_poly.pdbx_seq_one_letter_code
_entity_poly.pdbx_strand_id
1 'polypeptide(L)'
;MPQEGARNLADGKLTFDTKLNTDGIKNGLSNVGSVASKALGLTAKAVGSVSAGLSAGAIASVKFGSNFEAAMSGVAATMGMTSTEINNGSADYERLKQAAKDAGATTKFSASQAAEALNYMALAGYDVDESIATLPTVLNLAAAGGMDLATASDMVTDSMSALGDMAGTADSFVDKMAKTSQKSNTSVAQLGEAILTVGGTAKSMAGGVDEMNTVLGILADNGIKGAEGGTALRNMILSLSAPTDTASAKMEELGLSVFDAEGKMRPMNDVFNDLNDILSTMTEGEQTQVLNTIFNKVDLKSVNALLANSGERFDELSGYIADCDGAAANM
;
A
#
# COMPACT_ATOMS: atom_id res chain seq x y z
N MET A 1 -35.95 -55.12 -38.68
CA MET A 1 -35.27 -55.32 -37.38
C MET A 1 -34.18 -54.29 -37.27
N PRO A 2 -34.33 -53.21 -36.52
CA PRO A 2 -33.29 -52.22 -36.40
C PRO A 2 -32.38 -52.56 -35.21
N GLN A 3 -31.10 -52.39 -35.43
CA GLN A 3 -30.04 -52.57 -34.42
C GLN A 3 -29.92 -51.30 -33.59
N GLU A 4 -29.85 -51.47 -32.30
CA GLU A 4 -29.56 -50.47 -31.29
C GLU A 4 -28.21 -49.84 -31.48
N GLY A 5 -28.15 -48.52 -31.55
CA GLY A 5 -26.95 -47.75 -31.53
C GLY A 5 -26.46 -47.52 -30.10
N ALA A 6 -25.27 -48.00 -29.83
CA ALA A 6 -24.53 -47.67 -28.58
C ALA A 6 -24.26 -46.18 -28.49
N ARG A 7 -24.68 -45.53 -27.42
CA ARG A 7 -24.33 -44.15 -27.09
C ARG A 7 -22.93 -44.14 -26.49
N ASN A 8 -21.96 -43.68 -27.26
CA ASN A 8 -20.67 -43.31 -26.74
C ASN A 8 -20.82 -41.95 -26.00
N LEU A 9 -20.60 -41.97 -24.72
CA LEU A 9 -20.41 -40.76 -23.92
C LEU A 9 -19.07 -40.15 -24.37
N ALA A 10 -19.14 -38.99 -25.01
CA ALA A 10 -17.98 -38.23 -25.44
C ALA A 10 -17.28 -37.66 -24.20
N ASP A 11 -16.02 -38.01 -24.03
CA ASP A 11 -15.09 -37.32 -23.13
C ASP A 11 -15.06 -35.83 -23.51
N GLY A 12 -15.46 -34.99 -22.55
CA GLY A 12 -15.61 -33.56 -22.73
C GLY A 12 -14.29 -32.81 -22.91
N LYS A 13 -13.66 -32.98 -24.06
CA LYS A 13 -12.50 -32.19 -24.47
C LYS A 13 -13.00 -31.11 -25.44
N LEU A 14 -13.28 -29.90 -24.92
CA LEU A 14 -13.52 -28.74 -25.76
C LEU A 14 -12.18 -28.28 -26.36
N THR A 15 -11.95 -28.61 -27.62
CA THR A 15 -10.86 -28.04 -28.42
C THR A 15 -11.39 -26.79 -29.12
N PHE A 16 -10.94 -25.62 -28.69
CA PHE A 16 -11.16 -24.37 -29.43
C PHE A 16 -10.10 -24.25 -30.51
N ASP A 17 -10.49 -24.41 -31.76
CA ASP A 17 -9.62 -24.17 -32.93
C ASP A 17 -9.68 -22.66 -33.26
N THR A 18 -8.82 -21.88 -32.60
CA THR A 18 -8.71 -20.44 -32.85
C THR A 18 -7.81 -20.23 -34.07
N LYS A 19 -8.37 -20.18 -35.24
CA LYS A 19 -7.65 -19.68 -36.42
C LYS A 19 -7.52 -18.17 -36.31
N LEU A 20 -6.38 -17.71 -35.80
CA LEU A 20 -6.00 -16.29 -35.84
C LEU A 20 -5.81 -15.90 -37.31
N ASN A 21 -6.65 -15.01 -37.83
CA ASN A 21 -6.43 -14.42 -39.15
C ASN A 21 -5.24 -13.43 -39.05
N THR A 22 -4.05 -13.90 -39.44
CA THR A 22 -2.81 -13.11 -39.41
C THR A 22 -2.61 -12.25 -40.65
N ASP A 23 -3.51 -12.27 -41.62
CA ASP A 23 -3.30 -11.58 -42.90
C ASP A 23 -3.38 -10.05 -42.75
N GLY A 24 -4.21 -9.52 -41.86
CA GLY A 24 -4.22 -8.10 -41.50
C GLY A 24 -2.92 -7.63 -40.82
N ILE A 25 -2.33 -8.47 -39.97
CA ILE A 25 -1.08 -8.18 -39.30
C ILE A 25 0.11 -8.24 -40.28
N LYS A 26 0.14 -9.21 -41.20
CA LYS A 26 1.16 -9.29 -42.23
C LYS A 26 1.12 -8.11 -43.20
N ASN A 27 -0.07 -7.70 -43.61
CA ASN A 27 -0.25 -6.56 -44.49
C ASN A 27 0.08 -5.22 -43.79
N GLY A 28 -0.24 -5.07 -42.53
CA GLY A 28 0.19 -3.93 -41.71
C GLY A 28 1.71 -3.84 -41.56
N LEU A 29 2.36 -4.97 -41.30
CA LEU A 29 3.81 -5.04 -41.14
C LEU A 29 4.56 -4.77 -42.46
N SER A 30 4.05 -5.25 -43.60
CA SER A 30 4.63 -4.97 -44.91
C SER A 30 4.51 -3.50 -45.32
N ASN A 31 3.42 -2.85 -44.93
CA ASN A 31 3.22 -1.40 -45.16
C ASN A 31 4.16 -0.54 -44.29
N VAL A 32 4.37 -0.89 -43.03
CA VAL A 32 5.34 -0.21 -42.15
C VAL A 32 6.78 -0.37 -42.67
N GLY A 33 7.14 -1.57 -43.12
CA GLY A 33 8.44 -1.82 -43.75
C GLY A 33 8.67 -1.00 -45.04
N SER A 34 7.65 -0.82 -45.87
CA SER A 34 7.73 -0.04 -47.11
C SER A 34 7.78 1.48 -46.87
N VAL A 35 7.13 1.97 -45.81
CA VAL A 35 7.17 3.38 -45.42
C VAL A 35 8.51 3.73 -44.79
N ALA A 36 9.05 2.86 -43.93
CA ALA A 36 10.35 3.05 -43.31
C ALA A 36 11.51 3.06 -44.31
N SER A 37 11.46 2.17 -45.32
CA SER A 37 12.49 2.13 -46.37
C SER A 37 12.44 3.34 -47.32
N LYS A 38 11.25 3.94 -47.54
CA LYS A 38 11.10 5.18 -48.35
C LYS A 38 11.50 6.44 -47.57
N ALA A 39 11.33 6.46 -46.26
CA ALA A 39 11.65 7.64 -45.43
C ALA A 39 13.15 7.81 -45.14
N LEU A 40 13.92 6.72 -45.18
CA LEU A 40 15.32 6.72 -44.72
C LEU A 40 16.36 6.80 -45.84
N GLY A 41 16.02 6.73 -47.14
CA GLY A 41 16.93 6.96 -48.25
C GLY A 41 18.27 6.16 -48.22
N LEU A 42 18.31 5.02 -47.58
CA LEU A 42 19.52 4.25 -47.27
C LEU A 42 19.86 3.26 -48.38
N THR A 43 21.11 3.29 -48.83
CA THR A 43 21.66 2.35 -49.83
C THR A 43 21.83 0.92 -49.29
N ALA A 44 21.58 -0.05 -50.15
CA ALA A 44 21.38 -1.49 -49.86
C ALA A 44 22.48 -2.23 -49.06
N LYS A 45 23.66 -1.63 -48.81
CA LYS A 45 24.73 -2.28 -48.03
C LYS A 45 24.71 -2.04 -46.54
N ALA A 46 23.95 -1.03 -46.05
CA ALA A 46 23.81 -0.78 -44.62
C ALA A 46 22.58 -1.51 -44.01
N VAL A 47 21.75 -2.09 -44.86
CA VAL A 47 20.42 -2.60 -44.47
C VAL A 47 20.49 -3.96 -43.70
N GLY A 48 21.54 -4.74 -43.87
CA GLY A 48 21.64 -6.07 -43.23
C GLY A 48 21.79 -6.04 -41.68
N SER A 49 22.54 -5.09 -41.15
CA SER A 49 22.75 -4.94 -39.69
C SER A 49 21.67 -4.06 -39.01
N VAL A 50 21.07 -3.13 -39.77
CA VAL A 50 19.99 -2.25 -39.29
C VAL A 50 18.64 -3.00 -39.30
N SER A 51 18.41 -3.90 -40.27
CA SER A 51 17.16 -4.68 -40.31
C SER A 51 17.03 -5.68 -39.15
N ALA A 52 18.16 -6.26 -38.70
CA ALA A 52 18.13 -7.13 -37.50
C ALA A 52 17.85 -6.36 -36.21
N GLY A 53 18.39 -5.14 -36.08
CA GLY A 53 18.11 -4.24 -34.94
C GLY A 53 16.69 -3.69 -34.95
N LEU A 54 16.19 -3.29 -36.14
CA LEU A 54 14.81 -2.79 -36.28
C LEU A 54 13.75 -3.90 -36.11
N SER A 55 14.04 -5.13 -36.53
CA SER A 55 13.12 -6.27 -36.32
C SER A 55 13.06 -6.67 -34.84
N ALA A 56 14.18 -6.64 -34.14
CA ALA A 56 14.20 -6.88 -32.68
C ALA A 56 13.48 -5.78 -31.90
N GLY A 57 13.69 -4.51 -32.27
CA GLY A 57 13.00 -3.37 -31.69
C GLY A 57 11.48 -3.37 -31.99
N ALA A 58 11.08 -3.73 -33.21
CA ALA A 58 9.68 -3.83 -33.59
C ALA A 58 8.96 -4.99 -32.85
N ILE A 59 9.63 -6.14 -32.70
CA ILE A 59 9.07 -7.29 -31.95
C ILE A 59 8.95 -6.95 -30.48
N ALA A 60 9.95 -6.27 -29.89
CA ALA A 60 9.91 -5.82 -28.52
C ALA A 60 8.79 -4.79 -28.29
N SER A 61 8.63 -3.83 -29.22
CA SER A 61 7.57 -2.81 -29.14
C SER A 61 6.15 -3.41 -29.27
N VAL A 62 5.97 -4.39 -30.16
CA VAL A 62 4.69 -5.11 -30.32
C VAL A 62 4.36 -5.92 -29.07
N LYS A 63 5.36 -6.63 -28.52
CA LYS A 63 5.17 -7.42 -27.29
C LYS A 63 4.87 -6.52 -26.09
N PHE A 64 5.56 -5.39 -25.98
CA PHE A 64 5.32 -4.42 -24.92
C PHE A 64 3.91 -3.80 -25.03
N GLY A 65 3.50 -3.39 -26.22
CA GLY A 65 2.15 -2.89 -26.46
C GLY A 65 1.05 -3.91 -26.16
N SER A 66 1.29 -5.19 -26.55
CA SER A 66 0.34 -6.28 -26.26
C SER A 66 0.18 -6.54 -24.75
N ASN A 67 1.27 -6.52 -24.00
CA ASN A 67 1.23 -6.70 -22.55
C ASN A 67 0.49 -5.52 -21.86
N PHE A 68 0.74 -4.30 -22.30
CA PHE A 68 0.09 -3.13 -21.76
C PHE A 68 -1.42 -3.14 -22.04
N GLU A 69 -1.85 -3.42 -23.27
CA GLU A 69 -3.26 -3.52 -23.62
C GLU A 69 -3.97 -4.67 -22.88
N ALA A 70 -3.27 -5.80 -22.65
CA ALA A 70 -3.81 -6.89 -21.84
C ALA A 70 -4.00 -6.47 -20.37
N ALA A 71 -3.03 -5.77 -19.78
CA ALA A 71 -3.14 -5.24 -18.42
C ALA A 71 -4.30 -4.23 -18.31
N MET A 72 -4.41 -3.29 -19.25
CA MET A 72 -5.49 -2.31 -19.28
C MET A 72 -6.88 -2.95 -19.48
N SER A 73 -6.95 -4.01 -20.28
CA SER A 73 -8.21 -4.78 -20.42
C SER A 73 -8.61 -5.46 -19.11
N GLY A 74 -7.62 -5.90 -18.32
CA GLY A 74 -7.83 -6.42 -16.95
C GLY A 74 -8.45 -5.36 -16.06
N VAL A 75 -7.84 -4.16 -16.00
CA VAL A 75 -8.35 -3.01 -15.23
C VAL A 75 -9.80 -2.70 -15.60
N ALA A 76 -10.07 -2.55 -16.89
CA ALA A 76 -11.40 -2.23 -17.39
C ALA A 76 -12.44 -3.31 -17.01
N ALA A 77 -12.06 -4.59 -17.11
CA ALA A 77 -12.93 -5.69 -16.73
C ALA A 77 -13.23 -5.69 -15.22
N THR A 78 -12.21 -5.44 -14.39
CA THR A 78 -12.35 -5.35 -12.93
C THR A 78 -13.25 -4.18 -12.53
N MET A 79 -13.14 -3.04 -13.21
CA MET A 79 -14.00 -1.86 -13.01
C MET A 79 -15.42 -2.01 -13.64
N GLY A 80 -15.72 -3.16 -14.26
CA GLY A 80 -17.03 -3.45 -14.83
C GLY A 80 -17.30 -2.76 -16.17
N MET A 81 -16.28 -2.27 -16.87
CA MET A 81 -16.42 -1.67 -18.18
C MET A 81 -16.79 -2.72 -19.24
N THR A 82 -17.73 -2.40 -20.10
CA THR A 82 -18.17 -3.28 -21.18
C THR A 82 -17.14 -3.33 -22.32
N SER A 83 -17.14 -4.43 -23.09
CA SER A 83 -16.30 -4.54 -24.29
C SER A 83 -16.56 -3.43 -25.31
N THR A 84 -17.78 -2.90 -25.34
CA THR A 84 -18.15 -1.77 -26.22
C THR A 84 -17.47 -0.48 -25.77
N GLU A 85 -17.45 -0.20 -24.45
CA GLU A 85 -16.78 0.97 -23.88
C GLU A 85 -15.27 0.90 -24.10
N ILE A 86 -14.67 -0.28 -23.92
CA ILE A 86 -13.25 -0.49 -24.17
C ILE A 86 -12.89 -0.27 -25.63
N ASN A 87 -13.64 -0.89 -26.55
CA ASN A 87 -13.36 -0.83 -27.98
C ASN A 87 -13.63 0.56 -28.59
N ASN A 88 -14.56 1.30 -28.03
CA ASN A 88 -14.89 2.67 -28.47
C ASN A 88 -14.04 3.73 -27.77
N GLY A 89 -13.13 3.34 -26.84
CA GLY A 89 -12.30 4.28 -26.10
C GLY A 89 -13.14 5.21 -25.22
N SER A 90 -13.88 4.65 -24.26
CA SER A 90 -14.62 5.49 -23.31
C SER A 90 -13.69 6.47 -22.60
N ALA A 91 -14.20 7.63 -22.21
CA ALA A 91 -13.39 8.67 -21.56
C ALA A 91 -12.64 8.13 -20.32
N ASP A 92 -13.28 7.31 -19.52
CA ASP A 92 -12.69 6.72 -18.32
C ASP A 92 -11.60 5.69 -18.65
N TYR A 93 -11.81 4.86 -19.67
CA TYR A 93 -10.76 3.93 -20.14
C TYR A 93 -9.51 4.67 -20.65
N GLU A 94 -9.71 5.71 -21.44
CA GLU A 94 -8.57 6.51 -21.95
C GLU A 94 -7.86 7.30 -20.84
N ARG A 95 -8.58 7.78 -19.82
CA ARG A 95 -8.00 8.42 -18.63
C ARG A 95 -7.11 7.46 -17.84
N LEU A 96 -7.59 6.26 -17.54
CA LEU A 96 -6.82 5.20 -16.87
C LEU A 96 -5.59 4.82 -17.70
N LYS A 97 -5.75 4.64 -19.00
CA LYS A 97 -4.68 4.31 -19.93
C LYS A 97 -3.62 5.40 -20.00
N GLN A 98 -4.03 6.67 -19.98
CA GLN A 98 -3.11 7.80 -19.95
C GLN A 98 -2.37 7.87 -18.61
N ALA A 99 -3.07 7.73 -17.49
CA ALA A 99 -2.45 7.70 -16.17
C ALA A 99 -1.38 6.61 -16.03
N ALA A 100 -1.66 5.40 -16.53
CA ALA A 100 -0.66 4.32 -16.52
C ALA A 100 0.56 4.62 -17.43
N LYS A 101 0.36 5.27 -18.57
CA LYS A 101 1.47 5.69 -19.47
C LYS A 101 2.31 6.80 -18.83
N ASP A 102 1.68 7.80 -18.23
CA ASP A 102 2.36 8.90 -17.57
C ASP A 102 3.18 8.41 -16.37
N ALA A 103 2.60 7.50 -15.58
CA ALA A 103 3.29 6.82 -14.49
C ALA A 103 4.51 6.02 -15.00
N GLY A 104 4.36 5.30 -16.11
CA GLY A 104 5.46 4.55 -16.73
C GLY A 104 6.55 5.45 -17.33
N ALA A 105 6.25 6.71 -17.65
CA ALA A 105 7.21 7.66 -18.16
C ALA A 105 7.96 8.43 -17.05
N THR A 106 7.36 8.58 -15.87
CA THR A 106 7.85 9.42 -14.77
C THR A 106 8.42 8.66 -13.59
N THR A 107 8.21 7.33 -13.52
CA THR A 107 8.69 6.49 -12.43
C THR A 107 9.60 5.36 -12.92
N LYS A 108 10.16 4.59 -11.99
CA LYS A 108 10.95 3.38 -12.32
C LYS A 108 10.11 2.21 -12.85
N PHE A 109 8.81 2.30 -12.76
CA PHE A 109 7.88 1.25 -13.19
C PHE A 109 7.48 1.44 -14.65
N SER A 110 7.17 0.34 -15.34
CA SER A 110 6.64 0.41 -16.70
C SER A 110 5.15 0.75 -16.72
N ALA A 111 4.62 1.22 -17.84
CA ALA A 111 3.19 1.46 -18.00
C ALA A 111 2.33 0.20 -17.73
N SER A 112 2.83 -1.01 -18.09
CA SER A 112 2.14 -2.27 -17.78
C SER A 112 2.07 -2.52 -16.27
N GLN A 113 3.14 -2.24 -15.53
CA GLN A 113 3.16 -2.36 -14.07
C GLN A 113 2.25 -1.31 -13.42
N ALA A 114 2.22 -0.08 -13.94
CA ALA A 114 1.27 0.92 -13.47
C ALA A 114 -0.20 0.50 -13.72
N ALA A 115 -0.48 -0.15 -14.87
CA ALA A 115 -1.79 -0.75 -15.13
C ALA A 115 -2.12 -1.90 -14.16
N GLU A 116 -1.14 -2.72 -13.78
CA GLU A 116 -1.33 -3.74 -12.73
C GLU A 116 -1.69 -3.10 -11.38
N ALA A 117 -1.03 -2.00 -10.99
CA ALA A 117 -1.38 -1.26 -9.77
C ALA A 117 -2.81 -0.71 -9.82
N LEU A 118 -3.24 -0.14 -10.96
CA LEU A 118 -4.63 0.26 -11.17
C LEU A 118 -5.61 -0.91 -11.00
N ASN A 119 -5.25 -2.11 -11.46
CA ASN A 119 -6.09 -3.29 -11.30
C ASN A 119 -6.24 -3.72 -9.83
N TYR A 120 -5.18 -3.64 -9.02
CA TYR A 120 -5.26 -3.92 -7.58
C TYR A 120 -6.17 -2.91 -6.87
N MET A 121 -6.07 -1.61 -7.20
CA MET A 121 -6.96 -0.59 -6.65
C MET A 121 -8.43 -0.81 -7.06
N ALA A 122 -8.66 -1.21 -8.32
CA ALA A 122 -10.00 -1.59 -8.78
C ALA A 122 -10.57 -2.81 -8.03
N LEU A 123 -9.73 -3.83 -7.74
CA LEU A 123 -10.12 -4.98 -6.92
C LEU A 123 -10.46 -4.57 -5.48
N ALA A 124 -9.81 -3.54 -4.94
CA ALA A 124 -10.13 -2.96 -3.64
C ALA A 124 -11.40 -2.09 -3.66
N GLY A 125 -12.02 -1.90 -4.83
CA GLY A 125 -13.27 -1.17 -5.00
C GLY A 125 -13.10 0.32 -5.30
N TYR A 126 -11.90 0.79 -5.59
CA TYR A 126 -11.65 2.18 -6.00
C TYR A 126 -12.26 2.44 -7.37
N ASP A 127 -12.88 3.60 -7.52
CA ASP A 127 -13.37 4.06 -8.82
C ASP A 127 -12.20 4.61 -9.69
N VAL A 128 -12.56 5.11 -10.88
CA VAL A 128 -11.60 5.64 -11.85
C VAL A 128 -10.83 6.84 -11.29
N ASP A 129 -11.53 7.77 -10.65
CA ASP A 129 -10.94 9.00 -10.13
C ASP A 129 -10.03 8.71 -8.92
N GLU A 130 -10.51 7.87 -8.01
CA GLU A 130 -9.76 7.41 -6.84
C GLU A 130 -8.50 6.65 -7.26
N SER A 131 -8.60 5.73 -8.23
CA SER A 131 -7.48 4.94 -8.73
C SER A 131 -6.42 5.81 -9.40
N ILE A 132 -6.83 6.78 -10.23
CA ILE A 132 -5.90 7.71 -10.90
C ILE A 132 -5.20 8.61 -9.88
N ALA A 133 -5.94 9.12 -8.89
CA ALA A 133 -5.39 9.97 -7.84
C ALA A 133 -4.40 9.22 -6.94
N THR A 134 -4.67 7.94 -6.63
CA THR A 134 -3.86 7.14 -5.71
C THR A 134 -2.67 6.45 -6.39
N LEU A 135 -2.68 6.30 -7.72
CA LEU A 135 -1.62 5.60 -8.47
C LEU A 135 -0.21 6.11 -8.17
N PRO A 136 0.08 7.42 -8.20
CA PRO A 136 1.43 7.93 -7.89
C PRO A 136 1.89 7.53 -6.49
N THR A 137 0.99 7.59 -5.51
CA THR A 137 1.26 7.24 -4.11
C THR A 137 1.64 5.77 -3.95
N VAL A 138 0.90 4.86 -4.59
CA VAL A 138 1.21 3.42 -4.59
C VAL A 138 2.57 3.15 -5.22
N LEU A 139 2.88 3.81 -6.34
CA LEU A 139 4.17 3.66 -7.02
C LEU A 139 5.33 4.20 -6.16
N ASN A 140 5.13 5.35 -5.50
CA ASN A 140 6.11 5.91 -4.57
C ASN A 140 6.32 4.99 -3.36
N LEU A 141 5.25 4.45 -2.77
CA LEU A 141 5.34 3.50 -1.66
C LEU A 141 6.11 2.24 -2.06
N ALA A 142 5.78 1.65 -3.22
CA ALA A 142 6.48 0.49 -3.75
C ALA A 142 7.97 0.78 -4.01
N ALA A 143 8.27 1.99 -4.47
CA ALA A 143 9.64 2.44 -4.71
C ALA A 143 10.41 2.63 -3.40
N ALA A 144 9.85 3.36 -2.46
CA ALA A 144 10.42 3.68 -1.14
C ALA A 144 10.58 2.43 -0.27
N GLY A 145 9.57 1.55 -0.27
CA GLY A 145 9.57 0.31 0.51
C GLY A 145 10.34 -0.84 -0.11
N GLY A 146 10.76 -0.75 -1.39
CA GLY A 146 11.38 -1.85 -2.12
C GLY A 146 10.45 -3.07 -2.25
N MET A 147 9.15 -2.85 -2.27
CA MET A 147 8.11 -3.90 -2.32
C MET A 147 7.49 -3.99 -3.72
N ASP A 148 6.79 -5.09 -4.00
CA ASP A 148 6.03 -5.24 -5.23
C ASP A 148 4.75 -4.38 -5.19
N LEU A 149 4.19 -4.13 -6.40
CA LEU A 149 3.03 -3.24 -6.54
C LEU A 149 1.75 -3.80 -5.93
N ALA A 150 1.58 -5.12 -5.93
CA ALA A 150 0.43 -5.75 -5.28
C ALA A 150 0.45 -5.43 -3.78
N THR A 151 1.57 -5.73 -3.12
CA THR A 151 1.77 -5.44 -1.69
C THR A 151 1.60 -3.96 -1.37
N ALA A 152 2.14 -3.06 -2.21
CA ALA A 152 1.99 -1.62 -1.99
C ALA A 152 0.53 -1.15 -2.16
N SER A 153 -0.17 -1.66 -3.18
CA SER A 153 -1.58 -1.34 -3.42
C SER A 153 -2.45 -1.82 -2.25
N ASP A 154 -2.32 -3.08 -1.86
CA ASP A 154 -3.07 -3.66 -0.73
C ASP A 154 -2.79 -2.89 0.56
N MET A 155 -1.51 -2.55 0.82
CA MET A 155 -1.13 -1.78 2.01
C MET A 155 -1.81 -0.40 2.06
N VAL A 156 -1.85 0.33 0.94
CA VAL A 156 -2.52 1.64 0.87
C VAL A 156 -4.02 1.46 1.02
N THR A 157 -4.64 0.61 0.22
CA THR A 157 -6.11 0.47 0.19
C THR A 157 -6.66 -0.09 1.50
N ASP A 158 -6.02 -1.10 2.07
CA ASP A 158 -6.42 -1.71 3.34
C ASP A 158 -6.22 -0.75 4.51
N SER A 159 -5.09 -0.01 4.55
CA SER A 159 -4.85 1.00 5.58
C SER A 159 -5.85 2.14 5.50
N MET A 160 -6.12 2.66 4.30
CA MET A 160 -7.12 3.72 4.08
C MET A 160 -8.51 3.25 4.51
N SER A 161 -8.89 2.02 4.17
CA SER A 161 -10.15 1.42 4.57
C SER A 161 -10.24 1.23 6.09
N ALA A 162 -9.20 0.66 6.72
CA ALA A 162 -9.17 0.39 8.16
C ALA A 162 -9.19 1.67 8.99
N LEU A 163 -8.44 2.70 8.59
CA LEU A 163 -8.32 3.98 9.31
C LEU A 163 -9.44 4.97 8.96
N GLY A 164 -10.02 4.87 7.76
CA GLY A 164 -11.07 5.80 7.30
C GLY A 164 -10.59 7.26 7.32
N ASP A 165 -11.43 8.18 7.78
CA ASP A 165 -11.12 9.62 7.81
C ASP A 165 -9.83 9.97 8.58
N MET A 166 -9.41 9.12 9.52
CA MET A 166 -8.16 9.29 10.27
C MET A 166 -6.93 9.21 9.35
N ALA A 167 -6.98 8.42 8.28
CA ALA A 167 -5.85 8.26 7.35
C ALA A 167 -5.51 9.56 6.60
N GLY A 168 -6.47 10.45 6.41
CA GLY A 168 -6.32 11.62 5.56
C GLY A 168 -6.21 11.24 4.09
N THR A 169 -5.33 11.89 3.33
CA THR A 169 -5.04 11.49 1.95
C THR A 169 -4.01 10.37 1.89
N ALA A 170 -4.07 9.53 0.85
CA ALA A 170 -3.10 8.47 0.65
C ALA A 170 -1.65 9.00 0.57
N ASP A 171 -1.43 10.14 -0.08
CA ASP A 171 -0.11 10.78 -0.17
C ASP A 171 0.43 11.15 1.21
N SER A 172 -0.35 11.88 2.00
CA SER A 172 0.05 12.27 3.36
C SER A 172 0.31 11.04 4.25
N PHE A 173 -0.53 10.00 4.13
CA PHE A 173 -0.36 8.75 4.86
C PHE A 173 0.99 8.07 4.52
N VAL A 174 1.29 7.94 3.24
CA VAL A 174 2.51 7.30 2.76
C VAL A 174 3.75 8.14 3.08
N ASP A 175 3.67 9.46 3.00
CA ASP A 175 4.75 10.37 3.40
C ASP A 175 5.09 10.23 4.89
N LYS A 176 4.09 10.10 5.76
CA LYS A 176 4.29 9.85 7.20
C LYS A 176 4.98 8.51 7.46
N MET A 177 4.59 7.45 6.74
CA MET A 177 5.28 6.15 6.82
C MET A 177 6.74 6.25 6.35
N ALA A 178 6.97 6.91 5.22
CA ALA A 178 8.30 7.12 4.68
C ALA A 178 9.18 7.91 5.66
N LYS A 179 8.66 9.00 6.21
CA LYS A 179 9.37 9.82 7.20
C LYS A 179 9.69 9.05 8.47
N THR A 180 8.74 8.26 8.98
CA THR A 180 8.96 7.41 10.15
C THR A 180 10.07 6.40 9.90
N SER A 181 10.10 5.76 8.71
CA SER A 181 11.16 4.81 8.36
C SER A 181 12.53 5.47 8.21
N GLN A 182 12.60 6.75 7.84
CA GLN A 182 13.85 7.53 7.78
C GLN A 182 14.38 7.93 9.17
N LYS A 183 13.50 8.04 10.15
CA LYS A 183 13.80 8.59 11.49
C LYS A 183 13.79 7.57 12.61
N SER A 184 13.43 6.31 12.30
CA SER A 184 13.35 5.21 13.24
C SER A 184 13.98 3.93 12.66
N ASN A 185 14.30 2.99 13.52
CA ASN A 185 14.90 1.71 13.11
C ASN A 185 13.84 0.74 12.54
N THR A 186 13.19 1.11 11.45
CA THR A 186 12.16 0.29 10.79
C THR A 186 12.22 0.49 9.27
N SER A 187 11.42 -0.27 8.54
CA SER A 187 11.18 -0.07 7.10
C SER A 187 9.71 0.29 6.84
N VAL A 188 9.44 0.86 5.67
CA VAL A 188 8.07 1.16 5.23
C VAL A 188 7.21 -0.11 5.23
N ALA A 189 7.75 -1.25 4.78
CA ALA A 189 7.06 -2.53 4.81
C ALA A 189 6.68 -2.98 6.22
N GLN A 190 7.62 -2.88 7.19
CA GLN A 190 7.35 -3.20 8.59
C GLN A 190 6.32 -2.26 9.23
N LEU A 191 6.36 -0.96 8.88
CA LEU A 191 5.35 0.00 9.33
C LEU A 191 3.96 -0.36 8.78
N GLY A 192 3.85 -0.67 7.50
CA GLY A 192 2.59 -1.10 6.90
C GLY A 192 2.01 -2.33 7.57
N GLU A 193 2.83 -3.36 7.82
CA GLU A 193 2.43 -4.55 8.56
C GLU A 193 1.94 -4.21 9.99
N ALA A 194 2.64 -3.30 10.68
CA ALA A 194 2.22 -2.82 11.99
C ALA A 194 0.88 -2.08 11.95
N ILE A 195 0.70 -1.17 10.99
CA ILE A 195 -0.52 -0.37 10.82
C ILE A 195 -1.72 -1.27 10.52
N LEU A 196 -1.58 -2.22 9.60
CA LEU A 196 -2.63 -3.20 9.31
C LEU A 196 -2.99 -4.04 10.55
N THR A 197 -2.01 -4.36 11.39
CA THR A 197 -2.22 -5.10 12.64
C THR A 197 -2.95 -4.30 13.71
N VAL A 198 -2.65 -2.99 13.83
CA VAL A 198 -3.41 -2.07 14.72
C VAL A 198 -4.83 -1.93 14.20
N GLY A 199 -4.99 -1.77 12.89
CA GLY A 199 -6.26 -1.63 12.21
C GLY A 199 -7.10 -0.49 12.75
N GLY A 200 -8.42 -0.68 12.75
CA GLY A 200 -9.38 0.33 13.21
C GLY A 200 -9.27 0.73 14.69
N THR A 201 -8.51 -0.02 15.51
CA THR A 201 -8.28 0.34 16.92
C THR A 201 -7.54 1.69 17.05
N ALA A 202 -6.70 2.04 16.06
CA ALA A 202 -5.99 3.31 16.03
C ALA A 202 -6.92 4.53 15.97
N LYS A 203 -8.17 4.38 15.54
CA LYS A 203 -9.16 5.49 15.45
C LYS A 203 -9.44 6.18 16.78
N SER A 204 -9.14 5.55 17.90
CA SER A 204 -9.28 6.15 19.23
C SER A 204 -8.11 7.06 19.62
N MET A 205 -7.00 7.03 18.89
CA MET A 205 -5.82 7.85 19.19
C MET A 205 -6.08 9.33 18.90
N ALA A 206 -5.76 10.20 19.84
CA ALA A 206 -6.01 11.64 19.73
C ALA A 206 -5.20 12.31 18.61
N GLY A 207 -3.95 11.94 18.46
CA GLY A 207 -3.05 12.49 17.45
C GLY A 207 -3.11 11.79 16.09
N GLY A 208 -4.07 10.88 15.89
CA GLY A 208 -4.32 10.25 14.59
C GLY A 208 -3.13 9.48 14.03
N VAL A 209 -2.92 9.59 12.72
CA VAL A 209 -1.84 8.88 12.00
C VAL A 209 -0.46 9.34 12.46
N ASP A 210 -0.27 10.59 12.83
CA ASP A 210 1.01 11.13 13.29
C ASP A 210 1.43 10.46 14.58
N GLU A 211 0.54 10.40 15.54
CA GLU A 211 0.77 9.73 16.82
C GLU A 211 0.99 8.22 16.63
N MET A 212 0.18 7.58 15.80
CA MET A 212 0.34 6.16 15.48
C MET A 212 1.74 5.85 14.92
N ASN A 213 2.18 6.62 13.93
CA ASN A 213 3.50 6.46 13.34
C ASN A 213 4.62 6.77 14.34
N THR A 214 4.45 7.79 15.19
CA THR A 214 5.41 8.14 16.25
C THR A 214 5.58 6.98 17.22
N VAL A 215 4.48 6.42 17.73
CA VAL A 215 4.54 5.27 18.66
C VAL A 215 5.17 4.05 18.00
N LEU A 216 4.77 3.72 16.76
CA LEU A 216 5.35 2.59 16.03
C LEU A 216 6.85 2.79 15.75
N GLY A 217 7.28 4.03 15.48
CA GLY A 217 8.69 4.39 15.32
C GLY A 217 9.50 4.18 16.61
N ILE A 218 8.98 4.63 17.75
CA ILE A 218 9.60 4.43 19.07
C ILE A 218 9.69 2.93 19.41
N LEU A 219 8.61 2.18 19.19
CA LEU A 219 8.61 0.73 19.39
C LEU A 219 9.68 0.05 18.52
N ALA A 220 9.81 0.48 17.28
CA ALA A 220 10.78 -0.04 16.34
C ALA A 220 12.23 0.25 16.75
N ASP A 221 12.52 1.44 17.30
CA ASP A 221 13.82 1.79 17.86
C ASP A 221 14.21 0.86 19.03
N ASN A 222 13.20 0.34 19.74
CA ASN A 222 13.36 -0.63 20.83
C ASN A 222 13.24 -2.10 20.37
N GLY A 223 13.32 -2.35 19.07
CA GLY A 223 13.31 -3.69 18.47
C GLY A 223 11.95 -4.38 18.43
N ILE A 224 10.84 -3.61 18.50
CA ILE A 224 9.46 -4.10 18.43
C ILE A 224 8.87 -3.59 17.10
N LYS A 225 8.87 -4.44 16.05
CA LYS A 225 8.63 -4.05 14.66
C LYS A 225 7.54 -4.88 14.00
N GLY A 226 7.04 -4.42 12.86
CA GLY A 226 6.06 -5.15 12.06
C GLY A 226 4.81 -5.51 12.85
N ALA A 227 4.29 -6.70 12.67
CA ALA A 227 3.08 -7.19 13.37
C ALA A 227 3.23 -7.21 14.90
N GLU A 228 4.45 -7.42 15.44
CA GLU A 228 4.71 -7.32 16.88
C GLU A 228 4.45 -5.89 17.37
N GLY A 229 4.96 -4.87 16.67
CA GLY A 229 4.74 -3.47 16.99
C GLY A 229 3.27 -3.07 16.92
N GLY A 230 2.59 -3.50 15.86
CA GLY A 230 1.15 -3.28 15.70
C GLY A 230 0.31 -3.94 16.79
N THR A 231 0.65 -5.17 17.16
CA THR A 231 -0.01 -5.89 18.27
C THR A 231 0.21 -5.18 19.61
N ALA A 232 1.44 -4.75 19.88
CA ALA A 232 1.78 -4.03 21.09
C ALA A 232 0.99 -2.71 21.19
N LEU A 233 0.97 -1.92 20.14
CA LEU A 233 0.21 -0.65 20.11
C LEU A 233 -1.29 -0.91 20.31
N ARG A 234 -1.86 -1.89 19.57
CA ARG A 234 -3.27 -2.25 19.74
C ARG A 234 -3.60 -2.63 21.18
N ASN A 235 -2.77 -3.46 21.80
CA ASN A 235 -2.99 -3.88 23.18
C ASN A 235 -2.90 -2.73 24.17
N MET A 236 -1.94 -1.80 23.99
CA MET A 236 -1.82 -0.61 24.83
C MET A 236 -3.06 0.29 24.69
N ILE A 237 -3.53 0.54 23.47
CA ILE A 237 -4.76 1.30 23.24
C ILE A 237 -5.94 0.64 23.96
N LEU A 238 -6.11 -0.67 23.82
CA LEU A 238 -7.21 -1.40 24.45
C LEU A 238 -7.10 -1.42 25.99
N SER A 239 -5.90 -1.59 26.54
CA SER A 239 -5.68 -1.55 27.99
C SER A 239 -6.01 -0.19 28.60
N LEU A 240 -5.77 0.91 27.84
CA LEU A 240 -6.07 2.27 28.28
C LEU A 240 -7.53 2.66 28.02
N SER A 241 -8.08 2.32 26.85
CA SER A 241 -9.42 2.76 26.43
C SER A 241 -10.56 1.85 26.92
N ALA A 242 -10.29 0.59 27.17
CA ALA A 242 -11.26 -0.42 27.62
C ALA A 242 -10.65 -1.29 28.73
N PRO A 243 -10.21 -0.69 29.85
CA PRO A 243 -9.52 -1.42 30.91
C PRO A 243 -10.41 -2.43 31.60
N THR A 244 -9.81 -3.45 32.20
CA THR A 244 -10.52 -4.32 33.16
C THR A 244 -10.91 -3.52 34.42
N ASP A 245 -11.90 -4.02 35.18
CA ASP A 245 -12.32 -3.36 36.42
C ASP A 245 -11.13 -3.12 37.38
N THR A 246 -10.19 -4.08 37.46
CA THR A 246 -8.99 -3.96 38.29
C THR A 246 -8.03 -2.88 37.77
N ALA A 247 -7.84 -2.81 36.43
CA ALA A 247 -7.01 -1.79 35.82
C ALA A 247 -7.64 -0.40 35.97
N SER A 248 -8.94 -0.30 35.76
CA SER A 248 -9.70 0.96 35.93
C SER A 248 -9.59 1.49 37.36
N ALA A 249 -9.84 0.63 38.36
CA ALA A 249 -9.71 1.00 39.78
C ALA A 249 -8.26 1.44 40.11
N LYS A 250 -7.24 0.79 39.53
CA LYS A 250 -5.84 1.18 39.75
C LYS A 250 -5.51 2.53 39.11
N MET A 251 -5.99 2.79 37.90
CA MET A 251 -5.80 4.10 37.24
C MET A 251 -6.50 5.21 38.02
N GLU A 252 -7.71 4.98 38.55
CA GLU A 252 -8.43 5.91 39.41
C GLU A 252 -7.69 6.18 40.73
N GLU A 253 -7.20 5.11 41.41
CA GLU A 253 -6.39 5.22 42.61
C GLU A 253 -5.13 6.09 42.41
N LEU A 254 -4.53 5.99 41.23
CA LEU A 254 -3.33 6.72 40.86
C LEU A 254 -3.61 8.13 40.32
N GLY A 255 -4.87 8.48 40.06
CA GLY A 255 -5.25 9.72 39.39
C GLY A 255 -4.84 9.80 37.92
N LEU A 256 -4.56 8.64 37.27
CA LEU A 256 -4.22 8.59 35.85
C LEU A 256 -5.47 8.75 34.99
N SER A 257 -5.59 9.88 34.31
CA SER A 257 -6.68 10.15 33.36
C SER A 257 -6.27 9.81 31.93
N VAL A 258 -7.01 8.89 31.31
CA VAL A 258 -6.80 8.49 29.90
C VAL A 258 -7.67 9.30 28.94
N PHE A 259 -8.78 9.83 29.42
CA PHE A 259 -9.75 10.58 28.63
C PHE A 259 -9.80 12.05 29.06
N ASP A 260 -10.10 12.92 28.12
CA ASP A 260 -10.40 14.33 28.37
C ASP A 260 -11.84 14.53 28.89
N ALA A 261 -12.20 15.79 29.14
CA ALA A 261 -13.54 16.15 29.64
C ALA A 261 -14.65 15.85 28.62
N GLU A 262 -14.35 15.74 27.37
CA GLU A 262 -15.24 15.42 26.25
C GLU A 262 -15.35 13.91 26.00
N GLY A 263 -14.61 13.09 26.77
CA GLY A 263 -14.58 11.61 26.66
C GLY A 263 -13.75 11.09 25.49
N LYS A 264 -12.87 11.91 24.92
CA LYS A 264 -11.91 11.49 23.90
C LYS A 264 -10.63 11.04 24.58
N MET A 265 -9.96 10.06 23.99
CA MET A 265 -8.66 9.61 24.46
C MET A 265 -7.65 10.76 24.36
N ARG A 266 -6.88 10.99 25.42
CA ARG A 266 -5.80 11.97 25.43
C ARG A 266 -4.62 11.47 24.60
N PRO A 267 -3.74 12.37 24.12
CA PRO A 267 -2.50 11.96 23.46
C PRO A 267 -1.72 10.95 24.30
N MET A 268 -1.25 9.89 23.67
CA MET A 268 -0.50 8.83 24.38
C MET A 268 0.75 9.37 25.06
N ASN A 269 1.42 10.37 24.44
CA ASN A 269 2.58 11.02 25.05
C ASN A 269 2.22 11.65 26.42
N ASP A 270 1.08 12.33 26.51
CA ASP A 270 0.63 12.96 27.75
C ASP A 270 0.27 11.92 28.81
N VAL A 271 -0.44 10.86 28.40
CA VAL A 271 -0.80 9.76 29.31
C VAL A 271 0.44 9.04 29.84
N PHE A 272 1.44 8.80 28.97
CA PHE A 272 2.68 8.15 29.37
C PHE A 272 3.60 9.06 30.20
N ASN A 273 3.60 10.38 29.98
CA ASN A 273 4.29 11.35 30.84
C ASN A 273 3.65 11.38 32.25
N ASP A 274 2.32 11.49 32.35
CA ASP A 274 1.63 11.42 33.63
C ASP A 274 1.93 10.10 34.36
N LEU A 275 1.94 8.99 33.64
CA LEU A 275 2.27 7.68 34.20
C LEU A 275 3.74 7.63 34.69
N ASN A 276 4.69 8.22 33.96
CA ASN A 276 6.09 8.34 34.37
C ASN A 276 6.23 9.15 35.67
N ASP A 277 5.52 10.28 35.75
CA ASP A 277 5.53 11.13 36.96
C ASP A 277 5.01 10.35 38.18
N ILE A 278 3.91 9.62 38.01
CA ILE A 278 3.35 8.76 39.06
C ILE A 278 4.34 7.68 39.48
N LEU A 279 4.92 6.95 38.50
CA LEU A 279 5.86 5.87 38.75
C LEU A 279 7.17 6.33 39.38
N SER A 280 7.61 7.56 39.09
CA SER A 280 8.86 8.13 39.64
C SER A 280 8.89 8.22 41.16
N THR A 281 7.73 8.22 41.80
CA THR A 281 7.58 8.27 43.27
C THR A 281 7.57 6.88 43.92
N MET A 282 7.63 5.81 43.13
CA MET A 282 7.46 4.41 43.57
C MET A 282 8.77 3.63 43.49
N THR A 283 8.86 2.55 44.27
CA THR A 283 9.93 1.56 44.14
C THR A 283 9.76 0.73 42.86
N GLU A 284 10.84 0.14 42.34
CA GLU A 284 10.79 -0.73 41.15
C GLU A 284 9.74 -1.86 41.24
N GLY A 285 9.60 -2.43 42.44
CA GLY A 285 8.59 -3.48 42.68
C GLY A 285 7.15 -2.96 42.53
N GLU A 286 6.88 -1.78 43.07
CA GLU A 286 5.58 -1.10 42.96
C GLU A 286 5.31 -0.70 41.52
N GLN A 287 6.28 -0.11 40.83
CA GLN A 287 6.19 0.21 39.39
C GLN A 287 5.81 -1.01 38.58
N THR A 288 6.52 -2.13 38.75
CA THR A 288 6.23 -3.38 38.06
C THR A 288 4.82 -3.88 38.34
N GLN A 289 4.36 -3.77 39.59
CA GLN A 289 3.01 -4.20 39.97
C GLN A 289 1.94 -3.32 39.32
N VAL A 290 2.13 -2.00 39.31
CA VAL A 290 1.21 -1.04 38.67
C VAL A 290 1.11 -1.34 37.16
N LEU A 291 2.26 -1.43 36.47
CA LEU A 291 2.30 -1.70 35.03
C LEU A 291 1.68 -3.06 34.68
N ASN A 292 1.93 -4.10 35.47
CA ASN A 292 1.30 -5.41 35.29
C ASN A 292 -0.22 -5.37 35.49
N THR A 293 -0.72 -4.49 36.34
CA THR A 293 -2.14 -4.35 36.61
C THR A 293 -2.85 -3.65 35.47
N ILE A 294 -2.25 -2.60 34.89
CA ILE A 294 -2.86 -1.78 33.82
C ILE A 294 -2.71 -2.47 32.46
N PHE A 295 -1.49 -2.95 32.11
CA PHE A 295 -1.15 -3.40 30.75
C PHE A 295 -0.98 -4.91 30.59
N ASN A 296 -1.03 -5.68 31.65
CA ASN A 296 -0.64 -7.10 31.72
C ASN A 296 0.85 -7.40 31.42
N LYS A 297 1.29 -8.63 31.71
CA LYS A 297 2.73 -8.99 31.65
C LYS A 297 3.31 -9.06 30.23
N VAL A 298 2.49 -9.32 29.23
CA VAL A 298 2.95 -9.58 27.87
C VAL A 298 3.43 -8.28 27.21
N ASP A 299 2.81 -7.17 27.56
CA ASP A 299 3.04 -5.88 26.92
C ASP A 299 4.09 -5.00 27.62
N LEU A 300 4.66 -5.45 28.74
CA LEU A 300 5.59 -4.63 29.54
C LEU A 300 6.84 -4.16 28.77
N LYS A 301 7.37 -4.96 27.84
CA LYS A 301 8.49 -4.55 27.00
C LYS A 301 8.14 -3.29 26.21
N SER A 302 6.95 -3.29 25.62
CA SER A 302 6.45 -2.19 24.77
C SER A 302 6.08 -0.95 25.59
N VAL A 303 5.44 -1.16 26.74
CA VAL A 303 5.09 -0.11 27.68
C VAL A 303 6.35 0.60 28.21
N ASN A 304 7.37 -0.18 28.63
CA ASN A 304 8.65 0.38 29.07
C ASN A 304 9.39 1.13 27.96
N ALA A 305 9.27 0.67 26.70
CA ALA A 305 9.84 1.39 25.57
C ALA A 305 9.21 2.77 25.39
N LEU A 306 7.88 2.89 25.54
CA LEU A 306 7.20 4.19 25.48
C LEU A 306 7.48 5.05 26.69
N LEU A 307 7.46 4.50 27.91
CA LEU A 307 7.80 5.25 29.14
C LEU A 307 9.19 5.86 29.06
N ALA A 308 10.18 5.11 28.55
CA ALA A 308 11.55 5.60 28.41
C ALA A 308 11.72 6.65 27.31
N ASN A 309 10.78 6.80 26.40
CA ASN A 309 10.84 7.68 25.23
C ASN A 309 9.68 8.68 25.16
N SER A 310 8.81 8.74 26.16
CA SER A 310 7.81 9.81 26.30
C SER A 310 8.52 11.14 26.59
N GLY A 311 7.93 12.26 26.15
CA GLY A 311 8.55 13.57 26.19
C GLY A 311 9.48 13.82 25.00
N GLU A 312 10.76 14.14 25.23
CA GLU A 312 11.67 14.70 24.20
C GLU A 312 11.75 13.85 22.92
N ARG A 313 11.97 12.53 23.03
CA ARG A 313 12.09 11.68 21.84
C ARG A 313 10.76 11.54 21.09
N PHE A 314 9.65 11.48 21.82
CA PHE A 314 8.31 11.46 21.22
C PHE A 314 8.04 12.75 20.45
N ASP A 315 8.30 13.90 21.07
CA ASP A 315 8.09 15.22 20.48
C ASP A 315 8.98 15.44 19.24
N GLU A 316 10.25 15.01 19.32
CA GLU A 316 11.19 15.08 18.20
C GLU A 316 10.68 14.27 16.99
N LEU A 317 10.32 13.01 17.22
CA LEU A 317 9.85 12.14 16.14
C LEU A 317 8.52 12.59 15.57
N SER A 318 7.58 13.00 16.43
CA SER A 318 6.28 13.58 16.03
C SER A 318 6.48 14.84 15.18
N GLY A 319 7.42 15.71 15.55
CA GLY A 319 7.77 16.89 14.77
C GLY A 319 8.31 16.56 13.38
N TYR A 320 9.15 15.54 13.25
CA TYR A 320 9.59 15.07 11.93
C TYR A 320 8.46 14.51 11.08
N ILE A 321 7.52 13.77 11.70
CA ILE A 321 6.39 13.17 10.98
C ILE A 321 5.39 14.23 10.54
N ALA A 322 5.18 15.26 11.34
CA ALA A 322 4.34 16.40 10.97
C ALA A 322 4.90 17.20 9.78
N ASP A 323 6.23 17.22 9.60
CA ASP A 323 6.93 17.89 8.47
C ASP A 323 7.45 16.84 7.48
N CYS A 324 6.53 16.13 6.83
CA CYS A 324 6.87 14.98 6.00
C CYS A 324 6.53 15.13 4.51
N ASP A 325 5.98 16.24 4.06
CA ASP A 325 5.49 16.41 2.69
C ASP A 325 6.53 16.01 1.63
N GLY A 326 6.14 15.11 0.72
CA GLY A 326 7.00 14.56 -0.32
C GLY A 326 8.05 13.56 0.16
N ALA A 327 7.99 13.06 1.39
CA ALA A 327 9.00 12.18 1.94
C ALA A 327 9.11 10.86 1.16
N ALA A 328 8.00 10.29 0.72
CA ALA A 328 7.98 9.05 -0.05
C ALA A 328 8.56 9.21 -1.47
N ALA A 329 8.28 10.34 -2.12
CA ALA A 329 8.79 10.64 -3.45
C ALA A 329 10.30 10.89 -3.46
N ASN A 330 10.88 11.26 -2.31
CA ASN A 330 12.29 11.60 -2.14
C ASN A 330 13.13 10.44 -1.56
N MET A 331 12.56 9.25 -1.37
CA MET A 331 13.28 8.05 -0.97
C MET A 331 13.86 7.30 -2.18
#